data_57f3f75b77a61c606478e8222ff5ce82
#
_entry.id   57f3f75b77a61c606478e8222ff5ce82
#
_cell.length_a   1.000
_cell.length_b   1.000
_cell.length_c   1.000
_cell.angle_alpha   90.00
_cell.angle_beta   90.00
_cell.angle_gamma   90.00
#
_symmetry.space_group_name_H-M   'P 1'
#
loop_
_entity.id
_entity.type
_entity.pdbx_description
1 polymer ?
#
loop_
_entity_poly.entity_id
_entity_poly.type
_entity_poly.pdbx_seq_one_letter_code
_entity_poly.pdbx_strand_id
1 'polypeptide(L)'
;MMKATEGASRLDPNFKENFRQAREHGFTRGAYHFYSVHSPADKQADFFIRHAKLENGDLPPVLDVEHKPKHQTDEEFAASVLQWLNIVEQHYGVKPIIYTYYKFKTRYLSDSVFDSYPYWIAHYYVDEVEYDGAWKFWQHTDAGRLPGIKGQVDFNIYNGSFYDLRKMTIGAREQIGEDAYSD
;
A
#
# COMPACT_ATOMS: atom_id res chain seq x y z
N MET A 1 -0.70 -0.58 8.65
CA MET A 1 0.10 0.14 7.63
C MET A 1 0.67 1.43 8.21
N MET A 2 1.92 1.79 7.89
CA MET A 2 2.62 2.96 8.44
C MET A 2 3.25 3.77 7.33
N LYS A 3 3.15 5.10 7.39
CA LYS A 3 3.85 5.99 6.45
C LYS A 3 5.36 5.79 6.64
N ALA A 4 6.06 5.48 5.55
CA ALA A 4 7.52 5.39 5.57
C ALA A 4 8.14 6.62 4.92
N THR A 5 7.69 6.95 3.72
CA THR A 5 8.30 7.99 2.91
C THR A 5 7.26 8.78 2.12
N GLU A 6 7.67 9.98 1.66
CA GLU A 6 6.90 10.83 0.76
C GLU A 6 7.85 11.47 -0.26
N GLY A 7 7.50 11.42 -1.53
CA GLY A 7 8.35 11.96 -2.58
C GLY A 7 9.75 11.35 -2.57
N ALA A 8 10.73 12.06 -3.08
CA ALA A 8 12.10 11.54 -3.20
C ALA A 8 13.01 11.86 -2.00
N SER A 9 12.48 12.49 -0.92
CA SER A 9 13.36 12.99 0.15
C SER A 9 12.76 13.04 1.55
N ARG A 10 11.44 12.85 1.72
CA ARG A 10 10.79 12.99 3.02
C ARG A 10 10.61 11.62 3.69
N LEU A 11 11.30 11.41 4.78
CA LEU A 11 11.15 10.25 5.67
C LEU A 11 10.18 10.60 6.80
N ASP A 12 9.25 9.70 7.13
CA ASP A 12 8.42 9.86 8.33
C ASP A 12 9.30 9.69 9.58
N PRO A 13 9.33 10.66 10.49
CA PRO A 13 10.24 10.64 11.63
C PRO A 13 9.95 9.49 12.62
N ASN A 14 8.71 9.01 12.67
CA ASN A 14 8.30 7.95 13.60
C ASN A 14 8.32 6.56 12.95
N PHE A 15 8.53 6.47 11.63
CA PHE A 15 8.42 5.21 10.91
C PHE A 15 9.30 4.11 11.50
N LYS A 16 10.59 4.38 11.64
CA LYS A 16 11.55 3.37 12.08
C LYS A 16 11.20 2.78 13.45
N GLU A 17 10.82 3.62 14.38
CA GLU A 17 10.47 3.19 15.73
C GLU A 17 9.13 2.45 15.77
N ASN A 18 8.10 3.00 15.14
CA ASN A 18 6.78 2.36 15.07
C ASN A 18 6.83 1.02 14.35
N PHE A 19 7.62 0.94 13.28
CA PHE A 19 7.77 -0.27 12.48
C PHE A 19 8.48 -1.38 13.26
N ARG A 20 9.52 -1.03 14.03
CA ARG A 20 10.22 -1.94 14.95
C ARG A 20 9.28 -2.44 16.05
N GLN A 21 8.60 -1.54 16.75
CA GLN A 21 7.68 -1.89 17.84
C GLN A 21 6.53 -2.78 17.37
N ALA A 22 5.96 -2.53 16.20
CA ALA A 22 4.91 -3.37 15.65
C ALA A 22 5.36 -4.84 15.52
N ARG A 23 6.59 -5.07 15.05
CA ARG A 23 7.18 -6.43 15.00
C ARG A 23 7.34 -7.03 16.38
N GLU A 24 7.92 -6.29 17.31
CA GLU A 24 8.18 -6.77 18.68
C GLU A 24 6.91 -7.16 19.42
N HIS A 25 5.78 -6.52 19.08
CA HIS A 25 4.47 -6.85 19.62
C HIS A 25 3.68 -7.88 18.79
N GLY A 26 4.32 -8.50 17.78
CA GLY A 26 3.70 -9.57 16.99
C GLY A 26 2.66 -9.11 15.98
N PHE A 27 2.63 -7.82 15.62
CA PHE A 27 1.71 -7.32 14.61
C PHE A 27 2.24 -7.60 13.19
N THR A 28 1.36 -8.10 12.32
CA THR A 28 1.61 -8.06 10.88
C THR A 28 1.65 -6.59 10.44
N ARG A 29 2.78 -6.16 9.93
CA ARG A 29 3.05 -4.76 9.62
C ARG A 29 3.26 -4.53 8.13
N GLY A 30 3.08 -3.30 7.68
CA GLY A 30 3.34 -2.87 6.31
C GLY A 30 3.66 -1.39 6.25
N ALA A 31 4.31 -0.97 5.18
CA ALA A 31 4.71 0.41 4.97
C ALA A 31 4.12 0.98 3.69
N TYR A 32 3.79 2.27 3.71
CA TYR A 32 3.35 2.98 2.54
C TYR A 32 4.25 4.16 2.16
N HIS A 33 4.27 4.43 0.88
CA HIS A 33 4.89 5.59 0.25
C HIS A 33 3.80 6.55 -0.22
N PHE A 34 3.85 7.81 0.23
CA PHE A 34 2.97 8.86 -0.29
C PHE A 34 3.56 9.43 -1.57
N TYR A 35 2.86 9.22 -2.69
CA TYR A 35 3.30 9.63 -4.01
C TYR A 35 3.26 11.14 -4.18
N SER A 36 4.40 11.74 -4.46
CA SER A 36 4.52 13.16 -4.72
C SER A 36 4.47 13.48 -6.20
N VAL A 37 3.63 14.42 -6.58
CA VAL A 37 3.55 14.95 -7.95
C VAL A 37 4.75 15.82 -8.36
N HIS A 38 5.68 16.07 -7.44
CA HIS A 38 6.82 16.96 -7.63
C HIS A 38 8.16 16.24 -7.78
N SER A 39 8.15 14.91 -7.80
CA SER A 39 9.37 14.11 -7.88
C SER A 39 9.24 13.00 -8.92
N PRO A 40 10.30 12.64 -9.65
CA PRO A 40 10.28 11.51 -10.57
C PRO A 40 9.96 10.18 -9.86
N ALA A 41 9.19 9.31 -10.53
CA ALA A 41 8.73 8.05 -9.96
C ALA A 41 9.86 7.10 -9.57
N ASP A 42 10.91 7.00 -10.40
CA ASP A 42 12.10 6.20 -10.12
C ASP A 42 12.81 6.64 -8.83
N LYS A 43 12.96 7.96 -8.63
CA LYS A 43 13.59 8.51 -7.41
C LYS A 43 12.75 8.26 -6.16
N GLN A 44 11.44 8.30 -6.30
CA GLN A 44 10.52 7.98 -5.20
C GLN A 44 10.60 6.48 -4.85
N ALA A 45 10.61 5.61 -5.85
CA ALA A 45 10.75 4.15 -5.65
C ALA A 45 12.08 3.81 -4.96
N ASP A 46 13.19 4.34 -5.46
CA ASP A 46 14.52 4.16 -4.86
C ASP A 46 14.57 4.66 -3.41
N PHE A 47 13.93 5.79 -3.14
CA PHE A 47 13.88 6.37 -1.80
C PHE A 47 13.07 5.49 -0.84
N PHE A 48 11.91 5.01 -1.28
CA PHE A 48 11.09 4.09 -0.50
C PHE A 48 11.85 2.79 -0.18
N ILE A 49 12.43 2.14 -1.18
CA ILE A 49 13.17 0.88 -1.01
C ILE A 49 14.30 1.03 0.02
N ARG A 50 15.08 2.10 -0.09
CA ARG A 50 16.20 2.35 0.83
C ARG A 50 15.79 2.55 2.28
N HIS A 51 14.60 3.07 2.53
CA HIS A 51 14.16 3.45 3.87
C HIS A 51 13.12 2.52 4.49
N ALA A 52 12.21 1.95 3.71
CA ALA A 52 11.18 1.03 4.21
C ALA A 52 11.78 -0.31 4.66
N LYS A 53 12.68 -0.90 3.86
CA LYS A 53 13.40 -2.14 4.16
C LYS A 53 12.48 -3.24 4.67
N LEU A 54 11.44 -3.53 3.86
CA LEU A 54 10.49 -4.59 4.18
C LEU A 54 11.17 -5.96 4.08
N GLU A 55 10.72 -6.90 4.90
CA GLU A 55 11.28 -8.23 5.03
C GLU A 55 10.20 -9.31 4.86
N ASN A 56 10.60 -10.56 4.76
CA ASN A 56 9.67 -11.69 4.75
C ASN A 56 8.73 -11.64 5.97
N GLY A 57 7.42 -11.82 5.71
CA GLY A 57 6.37 -11.70 6.71
C GLY A 57 5.76 -10.29 6.83
N ASP A 58 6.37 -9.24 6.27
CA ASP A 58 5.75 -7.93 6.16
C ASP A 58 4.70 -7.94 5.04
N LEU A 59 3.67 -7.08 5.14
CA LEU A 59 2.69 -6.88 4.07
C LEU A 59 3.36 -6.25 2.84
N PRO A 60 2.79 -6.44 1.64
CA PRO A 60 3.33 -5.82 0.44
C PRO A 60 3.49 -4.32 0.60
N PRO A 61 4.48 -3.73 -0.11
CA PRO A 61 4.61 -2.27 -0.19
C PRO A 61 3.30 -1.62 -0.62
N VAL A 62 3.00 -0.43 -0.11
CA VAL A 62 1.82 0.33 -0.52
C VAL A 62 2.25 1.62 -1.21
N LEU A 63 1.67 1.89 -2.37
CA LEU A 63 1.72 3.18 -3.04
C LEU A 63 0.43 3.94 -2.74
N ASP A 64 0.55 5.02 -1.98
CA ASP A 64 -0.54 5.94 -1.67
C ASP A 64 -0.54 7.06 -2.72
N VAL A 65 -1.50 7.02 -3.64
CA VAL A 65 -1.59 7.94 -4.78
C VAL A 65 -2.96 8.62 -4.84
N GLU A 66 -2.96 9.93 -4.53
CA GLU A 66 -4.20 10.71 -4.36
C GLU A 66 -4.24 11.97 -5.24
N HIS A 67 -3.14 12.34 -5.86
CA HIS A 67 -3.01 13.57 -6.63
C HIS A 67 -2.36 13.32 -7.98
N LYS A 68 -2.89 13.99 -9.02
CA LYS A 68 -2.30 14.02 -10.36
C LYS A 68 -1.72 15.41 -10.63
N PRO A 69 -0.50 15.52 -11.19
CA PRO A 69 0.05 16.81 -11.60
C PRO A 69 -0.81 17.46 -12.69
N LYS A 70 -1.08 18.74 -12.56
CA LYS A 70 -1.92 19.48 -13.53
C LYS A 70 -1.29 19.56 -14.94
N HIS A 71 0.03 19.48 -15.01
CA HIS A 71 0.79 19.62 -16.25
C HIS A 71 1.03 18.30 -16.99
N GLN A 72 0.69 17.15 -16.39
CA GLN A 72 0.81 15.84 -17.04
C GLN A 72 -0.52 15.42 -17.69
N THR A 73 -0.44 14.74 -18.81
CA THR A 73 -1.59 14.01 -19.37
C THR A 73 -1.97 12.83 -18.45
N ASP A 74 -3.11 12.22 -18.69
CA ASP A 74 -3.52 11.05 -17.91
C ASP A 74 -2.61 9.85 -18.21
N GLU A 75 -2.15 9.72 -19.45
CA GLU A 75 -1.21 8.67 -19.90
C GLU A 75 0.18 8.83 -19.28
N GLU A 76 0.71 10.05 -19.26
CA GLU A 76 2.01 10.35 -18.63
C GLU A 76 1.98 10.06 -17.13
N PHE A 77 0.88 10.41 -16.49
CA PHE A 77 0.70 10.14 -15.07
C PHE A 77 0.58 8.63 -14.80
N ALA A 78 -0.26 7.92 -15.57
CA ALA A 78 -0.40 6.47 -15.47
C ALA A 78 0.95 5.77 -15.66
N ALA A 79 1.74 6.17 -16.66
CA ALA A 79 3.07 5.64 -16.89
C ALA A 79 4.03 5.88 -15.71
N SER A 80 3.96 7.07 -15.07
CA SER A 80 4.77 7.39 -13.89
C SER A 80 4.39 6.52 -12.68
N VAL A 81 3.10 6.33 -12.43
CA VAL A 81 2.62 5.44 -11.36
C VAL A 81 3.06 4.01 -11.61
N LEU A 82 2.88 3.51 -12.84
CA LEU A 82 3.30 2.17 -13.23
C LEU A 82 4.81 1.97 -13.11
N GLN A 83 5.61 2.97 -13.44
CA GLN A 83 7.07 2.92 -13.26
C GLN A 83 7.44 2.68 -11.78
N TRP A 84 6.84 3.40 -10.84
CA TRP A 84 7.06 3.18 -9.41
C TRP A 84 6.69 1.76 -8.99
N LEU A 85 5.50 1.30 -9.41
CA LEU A 85 4.98 -0.03 -9.08
C LEU A 85 5.93 -1.12 -9.59
N ASN A 86 6.38 -1.04 -10.83
CA ASN A 86 7.28 -2.03 -11.44
C ASN A 86 8.64 -2.10 -10.72
N ILE A 87 9.24 -0.95 -10.38
CA ILE A 87 10.53 -0.91 -9.67
C ILE A 87 10.40 -1.58 -8.30
N VAL A 88 9.32 -1.27 -7.57
CA VAL A 88 9.12 -1.80 -6.22
C VAL A 88 8.71 -3.27 -6.25
N GLU A 89 7.87 -3.69 -7.23
CA GLU A 89 7.54 -5.08 -7.46
C GLU A 89 8.79 -5.92 -7.78
N GLN A 90 9.65 -5.43 -8.67
CA GLN A 90 10.91 -6.10 -9.01
C GLN A 90 11.82 -6.28 -7.79
N HIS A 91 11.86 -5.29 -6.90
CA HIS A 91 12.72 -5.34 -5.71
C HIS A 91 12.22 -6.33 -4.66
N TYR A 92 10.91 -6.33 -4.36
CA TYR A 92 10.33 -7.14 -3.27
C TYR A 92 9.75 -8.48 -3.75
N GLY A 93 9.66 -8.72 -5.05
CA GLY A 93 9.10 -9.96 -5.62
C GLY A 93 7.60 -10.13 -5.42
N VAL A 94 6.89 -9.09 -4.97
CA VAL A 94 5.45 -9.09 -4.75
C VAL A 94 4.82 -7.81 -5.31
N LYS A 95 3.58 -7.92 -5.80
CA LYS A 95 2.86 -6.76 -6.31
C LYS A 95 2.55 -5.77 -5.19
N PRO A 96 2.95 -4.50 -5.33
CA PRO A 96 2.54 -3.46 -4.40
C PRO A 96 1.02 -3.29 -4.36
N ILE A 97 0.51 -2.85 -3.22
CA ILE A 97 -0.88 -2.45 -3.06
C ILE A 97 -1.01 -0.99 -3.50
N ILE A 98 -2.03 -0.67 -4.29
CA ILE A 98 -2.37 0.71 -4.63
C ILE A 98 -3.43 1.21 -3.64
N TYR A 99 -3.06 2.21 -2.81
CA TYR A 99 -4.03 2.96 -2.02
C TYR A 99 -4.45 4.21 -2.79
N THR A 100 -5.75 4.40 -2.90
CA THR A 100 -6.34 5.61 -3.44
C THR A 100 -7.82 5.69 -3.08
N TYR A 101 -8.45 6.86 -3.28
CA TYR A 101 -9.89 6.95 -3.12
C TYR A 101 -10.64 6.56 -4.40
N TYR A 102 -11.86 6.06 -4.25
CA TYR A 102 -12.67 5.47 -5.33
C TYR A 102 -12.76 6.35 -6.58
N LYS A 103 -13.08 7.65 -6.43
CA LYS A 103 -13.17 8.58 -7.57
C LYS A 103 -11.85 8.78 -8.30
N PHE A 104 -10.73 8.69 -7.60
CA PHE A 104 -9.40 8.80 -8.23
C PHE A 104 -9.07 7.54 -9.03
N LYS A 105 -9.36 6.34 -8.47
CA LYS A 105 -9.21 5.07 -9.18
C LYS A 105 -9.97 5.09 -10.50
N THR A 106 -11.26 5.41 -10.45
CA THR A 106 -12.13 5.37 -11.63
C THR A 106 -11.75 6.39 -12.69
N ARG A 107 -11.18 7.52 -12.29
CA ARG A 107 -10.82 8.59 -13.22
C ARG A 107 -9.41 8.46 -13.81
N TYR A 108 -8.41 8.12 -13.00
CA TYR A 108 -6.99 8.24 -13.39
C TYR A 108 -6.23 6.91 -13.42
N LEU A 109 -6.76 5.88 -12.78
CA LEU A 109 -6.15 4.54 -12.73
C LEU A 109 -7.11 3.49 -13.30
N SER A 110 -7.91 3.88 -14.32
CA SER A 110 -8.90 3.02 -14.97
C SER A 110 -8.31 2.09 -16.03
N ASP A 111 -7.07 2.29 -16.45
CA ASP A 111 -6.39 1.39 -17.39
C ASP A 111 -6.27 -0.01 -16.79
N SER A 112 -6.55 -1.04 -17.60
CA SER A 112 -6.55 -2.45 -17.22
C SER A 112 -5.19 -2.94 -16.68
N VAL A 113 -4.10 -2.26 -16.99
CA VAL A 113 -2.77 -2.58 -16.44
C VAL A 113 -2.75 -2.51 -14.92
N PHE A 114 -3.55 -1.62 -14.33
CA PHE A 114 -3.67 -1.47 -12.88
C PHE A 114 -4.58 -2.52 -12.22
N ASP A 115 -5.42 -3.22 -12.96
CA ASP A 115 -6.34 -4.23 -12.41
C ASP A 115 -5.61 -5.49 -11.91
N SER A 116 -4.34 -5.64 -12.32
CA SER A 116 -3.48 -6.71 -11.83
C SER A 116 -2.90 -6.47 -10.43
N TYR A 117 -3.00 -5.26 -9.90
CA TYR A 117 -2.52 -4.87 -8.57
C TYR A 117 -3.63 -4.97 -7.53
N PRO A 118 -3.32 -5.37 -6.28
CA PRO A 118 -4.29 -5.32 -5.20
C PRO A 118 -4.59 -3.86 -4.81
N TYR A 119 -5.85 -3.57 -4.54
CA TYR A 119 -6.28 -2.24 -4.13
C TYR A 119 -6.59 -2.13 -2.64
N TRP A 120 -6.25 -0.98 -2.06
CA TRP A 120 -6.77 -0.46 -0.81
C TRP A 120 -7.56 0.81 -1.14
N ILE A 121 -8.89 0.68 -1.16
CA ILE A 121 -9.79 1.75 -1.59
C ILE A 121 -10.29 2.55 -0.40
N ALA A 122 -10.12 3.86 -0.43
CA ALA A 122 -10.82 4.78 0.45
C ALA A 122 -12.18 5.15 -0.18
N HIS A 123 -13.26 4.76 0.49
CA HIS A 123 -14.61 5.06 0.07
C HIS A 123 -15.48 5.24 1.31
N TYR A 124 -15.75 6.50 1.66
CA TYR A 124 -16.41 6.87 2.91
C TYR A 124 -17.90 7.06 2.71
N TYR A 125 -18.68 6.85 3.78
CA TYR A 125 -20.12 7.11 3.86
C TYR A 125 -20.95 6.31 2.85
N VAL A 126 -20.51 5.11 2.53
CA VAL A 126 -21.22 4.13 1.70
C VAL A 126 -21.37 2.83 2.47
N ASP A 127 -22.41 2.05 2.14
CA ASP A 127 -22.69 0.77 2.81
C ASP A 127 -21.74 -0.34 2.32
N GLU A 128 -21.24 -0.21 1.09
CA GLU A 128 -20.32 -1.16 0.47
C GLU A 128 -19.37 -0.47 -0.52
N VAL A 129 -18.29 -1.16 -0.89
CA VAL A 129 -17.36 -0.65 -1.92
C VAL A 129 -18.00 -0.79 -3.28
N GLU A 130 -18.22 0.32 -3.98
CA GLU A 130 -18.80 0.35 -5.34
C GLU A 130 -17.83 -0.13 -6.43
N TYR A 131 -16.57 -0.39 -6.09
CA TYR A 131 -15.55 -0.85 -7.04
C TYR A 131 -15.70 -2.35 -7.30
N ASP A 132 -16.06 -2.74 -8.51
CA ASP A 132 -16.28 -4.13 -8.94
C ASP A 132 -15.00 -4.97 -9.07
N GLY A 133 -13.82 -4.34 -9.02
CA GLY A 133 -12.54 -5.02 -9.16
C GLY A 133 -12.02 -5.66 -7.87
N ALA A 134 -10.86 -6.28 -7.97
CA ALA A 134 -10.23 -6.99 -6.85
C ALA A 134 -9.64 -6.02 -5.81
N TRP A 135 -10.45 -5.56 -4.87
CA TRP A 135 -9.95 -4.82 -3.72
C TRP A 135 -9.60 -5.75 -2.55
N LYS A 136 -8.59 -5.37 -1.77
CA LYS A 136 -8.12 -6.13 -0.60
C LYS A 136 -8.40 -5.41 0.71
N PHE A 137 -8.36 -4.07 0.71
CA PHE A 137 -8.64 -3.27 1.88
C PHE A 137 -9.63 -2.16 1.51
N TRP A 138 -10.53 -1.88 2.42
CA TRP A 138 -11.46 -0.77 2.35
C TRP A 138 -11.29 0.14 3.56
N GLN A 139 -10.83 1.36 3.33
CA GLN A 139 -10.86 2.42 4.33
C GLN A 139 -12.26 3.05 4.28
N HIS A 140 -13.09 2.70 5.26
CA HIS A 140 -14.50 3.06 5.23
C HIS A 140 -14.82 4.32 6.02
N THR A 141 -13.91 4.81 6.87
CA THR A 141 -14.03 6.07 7.60
C THR A 141 -12.66 6.63 7.99
N ASP A 142 -12.58 7.95 8.03
CA ASP A 142 -11.48 8.74 8.57
C ASP A 142 -11.84 9.38 9.93
N ALA A 143 -13.04 9.12 10.44
CA ALA A 143 -13.60 9.71 11.65
C ALA A 143 -13.77 8.71 12.80
N GLY A 144 -13.10 7.57 12.75
CA GLY A 144 -13.12 6.55 13.78
C GLY A 144 -12.54 7.07 15.11
N ARG A 145 -12.93 6.44 16.22
CA ARG A 145 -12.37 6.71 17.54
C ARG A 145 -11.94 5.41 18.21
N LEU A 146 -10.72 5.40 18.73
CA LEU A 146 -10.15 4.25 19.41
C LEU A 146 -9.73 4.65 20.83
N PRO A 147 -10.12 3.88 21.88
CA PRO A 147 -9.67 4.14 23.24
C PRO A 147 -8.14 4.22 23.33
N GLY A 148 -7.63 5.24 24.01
CA GLY A 148 -6.19 5.47 24.14
C GLY A 148 -5.55 6.34 23.07
N ILE A 149 -6.24 6.61 21.96
CA ILE A 149 -5.77 7.52 20.90
C ILE A 149 -6.53 8.85 20.97
N LYS A 150 -5.79 9.95 21.02
CA LYS A 150 -6.36 11.30 20.92
C LYS A 150 -6.58 11.64 19.44
N GLY A 151 -7.83 11.97 19.08
CA GLY A 151 -8.20 12.33 17.71
C GLY A 151 -8.98 11.25 16.99
N GLN A 152 -9.13 11.45 15.70
CA GLN A 152 -9.77 10.53 14.78
C GLN A 152 -8.74 9.57 14.19
N VAL A 153 -9.19 8.37 13.83
CA VAL A 153 -8.39 7.34 13.18
C VAL A 153 -9.18 6.72 12.04
N ASP A 154 -8.44 6.24 11.04
CA ASP A 154 -9.02 5.53 9.92
C ASP A 154 -9.36 4.10 10.33
N PHE A 155 -10.57 3.64 9.99
CA PHE A 155 -10.91 2.23 10.11
C PHE A 155 -10.93 1.56 8.75
N ASN A 156 -10.43 0.33 8.75
CA ASN A 156 -10.24 -0.45 7.54
C ASN A 156 -10.81 -1.85 7.70
N ILE A 157 -11.35 -2.38 6.60
CA ILE A 157 -11.81 -3.75 6.48
C ILE A 157 -10.88 -4.47 5.49
N TYR A 158 -10.43 -5.66 5.84
CA TYR A 158 -9.76 -6.55 4.92
C TYR A 158 -10.78 -7.49 4.25
N ASN A 159 -10.75 -7.57 2.92
CA ASN A 159 -11.62 -8.43 2.13
C ASN A 159 -11.00 -9.82 1.99
N GLY A 160 -11.13 -10.62 3.02
CA GLY A 160 -10.61 -11.97 3.05
C GLY A 160 -10.46 -12.51 4.48
N SER A 161 -9.99 -13.74 4.59
CA SER A 161 -9.66 -14.36 5.87
C SER A 161 -8.29 -13.92 6.38
N PHE A 162 -8.02 -14.17 7.67
CA PHE A 162 -6.69 -13.96 8.24
C PHE A 162 -5.61 -14.81 7.55
N TYR A 163 -5.99 -16.00 7.09
CA TYR A 163 -5.11 -16.86 6.30
C TYR A 163 -4.74 -16.22 4.96
N ASP A 164 -5.70 -15.60 4.26
CA ASP A 164 -5.44 -14.90 3.00
C ASP A 164 -4.55 -13.67 3.20
N LEU A 165 -4.71 -12.96 4.32
CA LEU A 165 -3.83 -11.85 4.69
C LEU A 165 -2.38 -12.31 4.87
N ARG A 166 -2.18 -13.45 5.54
CA ARG A 166 -0.83 -14.03 5.71
C ARG A 166 -0.20 -14.45 4.38
N LYS A 167 -0.99 -14.99 3.45
CA LYS A 167 -0.53 -15.35 2.10
C LYS A 167 -0.12 -14.15 1.24
N MET A 168 -0.58 -12.95 1.58
CA MET A 168 -0.17 -11.73 0.89
C MET A 168 1.22 -11.24 1.31
N THR A 169 1.76 -11.69 2.44
CA THR A 169 3.04 -11.18 2.95
C THR A 169 4.21 -11.54 2.03
N ILE A 170 5.25 -10.72 2.08
CA ILE A 170 6.50 -10.95 1.34
C ILE A 170 7.07 -12.32 1.76
N GLY A 171 7.50 -13.13 0.80
CA GLY A 171 8.07 -14.46 1.04
C GLY A 171 7.06 -15.56 1.44
N ALA A 172 5.75 -15.26 1.52
CA ALA A 172 4.75 -16.25 1.97
C ALA A 172 4.70 -17.52 1.10
N ARG A 173 5.02 -17.43 -0.20
CA ARG A 173 5.03 -18.59 -1.11
C ARG A 173 6.16 -19.56 -0.81
N GLU A 174 7.29 -19.07 -0.36
CA GLU A 174 8.45 -19.88 0.03
C GLU A 174 8.18 -20.59 1.35
N GLN A 175 7.58 -19.90 2.34
CA GLN A 175 7.25 -20.47 3.65
C GLN A 175 6.20 -21.60 3.59
N ILE A 176 5.19 -21.48 2.72
CA ILE A 176 4.17 -22.53 2.55
C ILE A 176 4.77 -23.78 1.88
N GLY A 177 5.79 -23.63 1.05
CA GLY A 177 6.51 -24.73 0.44
C GLY A 177 7.36 -25.52 1.46
N GLU A 178 7.97 -24.85 2.42
CA GLU A 178 8.78 -25.49 3.48
C GLU A 178 7.93 -26.25 4.50
N ASP A 179 6.76 -25.69 4.89
CA ASP A 179 5.83 -26.35 5.83
C ASP A 179 5.17 -27.61 5.21
N ALA A 180 5.09 -27.71 3.88
CA ALA A 180 4.50 -28.86 3.18
C ALA A 180 5.45 -30.09 3.10
N TYR A 181 6.71 -29.95 3.45
CA TYR A 181 7.72 -31.04 3.43
C TYR A 181 8.26 -31.40 4.81
N SER A 182 7.66 -30.93 5.89
CA SER A 182 8.12 -31.16 7.27
C SER A 182 7.24 -32.13 8.08
N ASP A 183 6.48 -33.00 7.41
CA ASP A 183 5.75 -34.15 8.04
C ASP A 183 6.37 -35.48 7.70
#